data_dee37d6e0a5e7b0bbb1d855537b0d80b
#
_entry.id   dee37d6e0a5e7b0bbb1d855537b0d80b
#
_cell.length_a   1.000
_cell.length_b   1.000
_cell.length_c   1.000
_cell.angle_alpha   90.00
_cell.angle_beta   90.00
_cell.angle_gamma   90.00
#
_symmetry.space_group_name_H-M   'P 1'
#
loop_
_entity.id
_entity.type
_entity.pdbx_description
1 polymer ?
#
loop_
_entity_poly.entity_id
_entity_poly.type
_entity_poly.pdbx_seq_one_letter_code
_entity_poly.pdbx_strand_id
1 'polypeptide(L)'
;MRSILKSLALGATLLAGVSGISMAGEAQKNVGWPMSGNDYTNERFSPLAEVNTHNVKTLKLVYSLQLGALRSNEMTPIVIGDTMFVSTSWGPKYVYALDAKTGVIKWRYEPDVPDDVLQFACCDVNSRSVAYANGKIFVGRLDGKLVALDAKTGKELWKADVVDYKQGSVITSPPLLVKNLVITGFGGGEYGARGYLSAYDAETGKQVWKTWTVPGPGEAGNDSWKGDSWQHGGGAPWLVGSYDPTTNTVFWGTSNPGPWNSVVRSTGNSDYGKLRNLYTSSTLALDADSGAIKWYVQSTPEDAWDYDGVNELVLANLSVSNKTEPVYMKADRNGFFYVVNRETGKVISAEKYVPTNWAEKIDLATATPVEDPAKRPGPNHPVTDVCPNLIGGKNWQPMSYSPQTGLVYIPSNNLCMDWSVSDVTYHRGVFYLGSEFPTKPGPGGYLGALLAWDPIAKKVAWSFKEPLPFNGGTLATAGGLVFAGDMEGNFRAFDAHNGDVLWSKNLGSGIGAGPMSFSVDGKQYIAIVVGRTASIPAFLGDIGKKMLITPEGGALFVFAL
;
A
#
# COMPACT_ATOMS: atom_id res chain seq x y z
N MET A 1 -42.08 60.63 50.14
CA MET A 1 -41.28 60.40 51.35
C MET A 1 -40.11 59.54 51.04
N ARG A 2 -38.90 60.07 51.24
CA ARG A 2 -37.62 59.35 51.50
C ARG A 2 -37.15 58.32 50.44
N SER A 3 -35.93 58.28 49.98
CA SER A 3 -34.71 59.14 50.17
C SER A 3 -33.64 58.48 49.28
N ILE A 4 -32.99 59.28 48.53
CA ILE A 4 -31.74 59.25 47.81
C ILE A 4 -30.65 58.51 48.59
N LEU A 5 -29.85 57.68 47.92
CA LEU A 5 -28.39 57.73 48.14
C LEU A 5 -27.66 57.16 46.90
N LYS A 6 -26.87 58.08 46.29
CA LYS A 6 -25.86 57.76 45.26
C LYS A 6 -24.64 57.20 45.95
N SER A 7 -24.01 56.21 45.31
CA SER A 7 -22.62 55.84 45.58
C SER A 7 -21.88 55.68 44.27
N LEU A 8 -20.94 56.60 44.04
CA LEU A 8 -19.87 56.48 43.06
C LEU A 8 -18.94 55.35 43.45
N ALA A 9 -18.61 54.52 42.52
CA ALA A 9 -17.46 53.63 42.63
C ALA A 9 -16.51 53.86 41.45
N LEU A 10 -15.30 54.28 41.81
CA LEU A 10 -14.13 54.47 40.94
C LEU A 10 -13.79 53.22 40.16
N GLY A 11 -13.62 53.36 38.87
CA GLY A 11 -13.03 52.35 38.03
C GLY A 11 -11.52 52.27 38.22
N ALA A 12 -11.05 51.11 38.65
CA ALA A 12 -9.64 50.72 38.57
C ALA A 12 -9.47 49.80 37.36
N THR A 13 -8.87 50.34 36.32
CA THR A 13 -8.46 49.58 35.12
C THR A 13 -7.24 48.74 35.48
N LEU A 14 -7.45 47.45 35.73
CA LEU A 14 -6.36 46.45 35.80
C LEU A 14 -5.99 46.08 34.37
N LEU A 15 -4.83 46.56 33.89
CA LEU A 15 -4.12 45.97 32.75
C LEU A 15 -3.63 44.58 33.17
N ALA A 16 -4.36 43.55 32.79
CA ALA A 16 -3.86 42.20 32.82
C ALA A 16 -2.87 42.00 31.66
N GLY A 17 -1.59 42.05 32.00
CA GLY A 17 -0.52 41.62 31.09
C GLY A 17 -0.74 40.14 30.74
N VAL A 18 -1.10 39.90 29.48
CA VAL A 18 -1.10 38.55 28.89
C VAL A 18 0.37 38.16 28.76
N SER A 19 0.90 37.53 29.80
CA SER A 19 2.15 36.74 29.70
C SER A 19 1.88 35.60 28.72
N GLY A 20 2.36 35.74 27.49
CA GLY A 20 2.41 34.68 26.55
C GLY A 20 3.22 33.52 27.14
N ILE A 21 2.54 32.53 27.72
CA ILE A 21 3.15 31.25 28.02
C ILE A 21 3.41 30.64 26.66
N SER A 22 4.66 30.75 26.23
CA SER A 22 5.21 29.88 25.18
C SER A 22 5.00 28.43 25.67
N MET A 23 3.99 27.79 25.14
CA MET A 23 3.86 26.34 25.20
C MET A 23 5.00 25.78 24.33
N ALA A 24 6.23 25.81 24.84
CA ALA A 24 7.24 24.88 24.43
C ALA A 24 6.66 23.50 24.72
N GLY A 25 6.18 22.80 23.66
CA GLY A 25 5.53 21.52 23.78
C GLY A 25 6.45 20.60 24.56
N GLU A 26 5.91 19.95 25.59
CA GLU A 26 6.55 18.76 26.15
C GLU A 26 6.84 17.84 24.98
N ALA A 27 8.13 17.64 24.70
CA ALA A 27 8.56 16.71 23.68
C ALA A 27 7.88 15.37 23.96
N GLN A 28 7.04 14.91 23.03
CA GLN A 28 6.34 13.65 23.13
C GLN A 28 7.42 12.57 23.24
N LYS A 29 7.64 12.05 24.45
CA LYS A 29 8.83 11.23 24.78
C LYS A 29 8.95 9.96 23.95
N ASN A 30 7.83 9.39 23.50
CA ASN A 30 7.81 8.18 22.66
C ASN A 30 6.67 8.27 21.64
N VAL A 31 7.01 8.46 20.38
CA VAL A 31 6.08 8.36 19.24
C VAL A 31 6.39 7.07 18.50
N GLY A 32 5.45 6.13 18.52
CA GLY A 32 5.58 4.86 17.83
C GLY A 32 5.30 4.95 16.33
N TRP A 33 5.38 3.80 15.67
CA TRP A 33 4.89 3.54 14.32
C TRP A 33 4.08 2.25 14.37
N PRO A 34 2.82 2.30 14.84
CA PRO A 34 2.10 1.10 15.29
C PRO A 34 1.55 0.22 14.18
N MET A 35 1.52 0.69 12.94
CA MET A 35 1.02 -0.03 11.77
C MET A 35 1.95 0.20 10.57
N SER A 36 1.85 -0.61 9.53
CA SER A 36 2.67 -0.47 8.31
C SER A 36 2.52 0.92 7.66
N GLY A 37 1.33 1.50 7.68
CA GLY A 37 1.01 2.85 7.17
C GLY A 37 1.05 3.95 8.22
N ASN A 38 1.54 3.68 9.42
CA ASN A 38 1.50 4.47 10.64
C ASN A 38 0.18 4.37 11.40
N ASP A 39 -0.95 4.63 10.76
CA ASP A 39 -2.29 4.55 11.34
C ASP A 39 -3.32 4.04 10.31
N TYR A 40 -4.60 4.10 10.68
CA TYR A 40 -5.71 3.65 9.83
C TYR A 40 -5.89 4.46 8.54
N THR A 41 -5.29 5.67 8.46
CA THR A 41 -5.41 6.53 7.27
C THR A 41 -4.43 6.16 6.17
N ASN A 42 -3.38 5.38 6.49
CA ASN A 42 -2.28 5.04 5.58
C ASN A 42 -1.53 6.27 5.01
N GLU A 43 -1.56 7.41 5.69
CA GLU A 43 -0.88 8.63 5.21
C GLU A 43 0.64 8.48 5.16
N ARG A 44 1.22 7.56 5.95
CA ARG A 44 2.67 7.40 6.11
C ARG A 44 3.35 8.73 6.40
N PHE A 45 2.69 9.52 7.24
CA PHE A 45 3.17 10.80 7.73
C PHE A 45 3.62 10.68 9.18
N SER A 46 4.84 11.13 9.48
CA SER A 46 5.34 11.22 10.86
C SER A 46 5.17 12.64 11.40
N PRO A 47 4.55 12.83 12.57
CA PRO A 47 4.46 14.14 13.21
C PRO A 47 5.78 14.63 13.81
N LEU A 48 6.84 13.83 13.75
CA LEU A 48 8.16 14.16 14.28
C LEU A 48 8.90 15.15 13.37
N ALA A 49 9.56 16.15 13.96
CA ALA A 49 10.23 17.25 13.28
C ALA A 49 11.67 17.52 13.78
N GLU A 50 12.22 16.67 14.67
CA GLU A 50 13.60 16.82 15.12
C GLU A 50 14.56 16.70 13.94
N VAL A 51 14.38 15.68 13.09
CA VAL A 51 15.05 15.56 11.79
C VAL A 51 14.28 16.41 10.78
N ASN A 52 14.92 17.44 10.24
CA ASN A 52 14.30 18.41 9.36
C ASN A 52 15.23 18.90 8.24
N THR A 53 14.72 19.76 7.36
CA THR A 53 15.46 20.27 6.18
C THR A 53 16.79 20.95 6.51
N HIS A 54 16.96 21.52 7.71
CA HIS A 54 18.19 22.22 8.11
C HIS A 54 19.28 21.28 8.63
N ASN A 55 18.91 20.15 9.24
CA ASN A 55 19.84 19.28 9.95
C ASN A 55 19.99 17.86 9.36
N VAL A 56 19.13 17.46 8.43
CA VAL A 56 19.15 16.10 7.85
C VAL A 56 20.51 15.71 7.25
N LYS A 57 21.33 16.68 6.83
CA LYS A 57 22.70 16.46 6.34
C LYS A 57 23.62 15.80 7.38
N THR A 58 23.29 15.90 8.66
CA THR A 58 24.04 15.32 9.77
C THR A 58 23.51 13.96 10.24
N LEU A 59 22.48 13.42 9.56
CA LEU A 59 21.88 12.13 9.87
C LEU A 59 22.93 11.01 9.78
N LYS A 60 23.06 10.21 10.85
CA LYS A 60 24.05 9.15 11.00
C LYS A 60 23.40 7.80 11.26
N LEU A 61 24.10 6.74 10.84
CA LEU A 61 23.73 5.38 11.21
C LEU A 61 23.94 5.18 12.71
N VAL A 62 22.89 4.72 13.40
CA VAL A 62 22.92 4.34 14.81
C VAL A 62 23.26 2.87 14.94
N TYR A 63 22.51 2.02 14.24
CA TYR A 63 22.76 0.58 14.15
C TYR A 63 22.24 0.00 12.84
N SER A 64 22.73 -1.19 12.51
CA SER A 64 22.16 -2.05 11.48
C SER A 64 22.06 -3.48 11.97
N LEU A 65 21.09 -4.24 11.44
CA LEU A 65 20.88 -5.65 11.76
C LEU A 65 20.72 -6.44 10.47
N GLN A 66 21.53 -7.48 10.30
CA GLN A 66 21.36 -8.46 9.23
C GLN A 66 20.14 -9.34 9.55
N LEU A 67 19.19 -9.43 8.63
CA LEU A 67 17.89 -10.07 8.87
C LEU A 67 17.90 -11.59 8.62
N GLY A 68 18.94 -12.11 7.96
CA GLY A 68 19.02 -13.54 7.64
C GLY A 68 18.10 -13.99 6.50
N ALA A 69 17.48 -13.03 5.80
CA ALA A 69 16.68 -13.23 4.59
C ALA A 69 17.14 -12.21 3.54
N LEU A 70 17.64 -12.69 2.40
CA LEU A 70 18.53 -11.89 1.54
C LEU A 70 17.82 -11.01 0.53
N ARG A 71 16.60 -11.37 0.06
CA ARG A 71 15.90 -10.64 -1.01
C ARG A 71 14.43 -10.45 -0.70
N SER A 72 13.77 -9.57 -1.44
CA SER A 72 12.32 -9.30 -1.37
C SER A 72 11.86 -8.89 0.04
N ASN A 73 12.71 -8.15 0.74
CA ASN A 73 12.37 -7.54 2.02
C ASN A 73 11.62 -6.23 1.77
N GLU A 74 10.31 -6.34 1.59
CA GLU A 74 9.40 -5.23 1.25
C GLU A 74 8.68 -4.67 2.49
N MET A 75 9.13 -5.03 3.67
CA MET A 75 8.44 -4.75 4.91
C MET A 75 8.75 -3.36 5.48
N THR A 76 7.74 -2.76 6.10
CA THR A 76 7.91 -1.61 7.00
C THR A 76 7.91 -2.14 8.43
N PRO A 77 8.96 -1.90 9.25
CA PRO A 77 8.93 -2.21 10.68
C PRO A 77 7.80 -1.47 11.41
N ILE A 78 7.31 -2.02 12.51
CA ILE A 78 6.41 -1.30 13.41
C ILE A 78 7.09 -1.09 14.76
N VAL A 79 6.76 0.00 15.46
CA VAL A 79 7.33 0.34 16.77
C VAL A 79 6.21 0.61 17.77
N ILE A 80 6.22 -0.16 18.87
CA ILE A 80 5.29 -0.04 19.99
C ILE A 80 6.10 0.19 21.25
N GLY A 81 6.00 1.41 21.81
CA GLY A 81 6.83 1.79 22.96
C GLY A 81 8.33 1.77 22.60
N ASP A 82 9.09 0.94 23.27
CA ASP A 82 10.53 0.72 23.06
C ASP A 82 10.85 -0.51 22.18
N THR A 83 9.85 -1.15 21.63
CA THR A 83 10.04 -2.40 20.89
C THR A 83 9.70 -2.24 19.43
N MET A 84 10.65 -2.59 18.56
CA MET A 84 10.48 -2.66 17.13
C MET A 84 10.21 -4.11 16.71
N PHE A 85 9.20 -4.32 15.89
CA PHE A 85 8.88 -5.63 15.31
C PHE A 85 9.20 -5.64 13.81
N VAL A 86 9.90 -6.69 13.39
CA VAL A 86 10.43 -6.84 12.03
C VAL A 86 10.09 -8.24 11.53
N SER A 87 9.27 -8.38 10.49
CA SER A 87 9.15 -9.65 9.76
C SER A 87 10.15 -9.67 8.61
N THR A 88 10.60 -10.83 8.19
CA THR A 88 11.49 -10.96 7.04
C THR A 88 10.75 -11.60 5.87
N SER A 89 11.32 -11.52 4.67
CA SER A 89 10.89 -12.37 3.56
C SER A 89 11.05 -13.88 3.88
N TRP A 90 10.72 -14.75 2.93
CA TRP A 90 10.73 -16.22 3.06
C TRP A 90 9.64 -16.78 3.99
N GLY A 91 8.48 -16.13 4.00
CA GLY A 91 7.33 -16.77 4.51
C GLY A 91 6.57 -16.28 5.75
N PRO A 92 7.07 -15.45 6.69
CA PRO A 92 8.42 -14.94 6.92
C PRO A 92 9.39 -16.04 7.39
N LYS A 93 10.69 -15.85 7.12
CA LYS A 93 11.71 -16.70 7.72
C LYS A 93 11.85 -16.44 9.22
N TYR A 94 11.81 -15.16 9.59
CA TYR A 94 11.86 -14.71 10.98
C TYR A 94 10.88 -13.57 11.24
N VAL A 95 10.38 -13.53 12.48
CA VAL A 95 9.83 -12.31 13.08
C VAL A 95 10.69 -11.99 14.30
N TYR A 96 11.22 -10.77 14.33
CA TYR A 96 12.04 -10.27 15.43
C TYR A 96 11.26 -9.26 16.27
N ALA A 97 11.50 -9.27 17.59
CA ALA A 97 11.31 -8.11 18.42
C ALA A 97 12.68 -7.59 18.84
N LEU A 98 12.90 -6.30 18.61
CA LEU A 98 14.16 -5.61 18.86
C LEU A 98 13.93 -4.52 19.91
N ASP A 99 14.95 -4.21 20.67
CA ASP A 99 15.02 -2.92 21.33
C ASP A 99 15.14 -1.84 20.23
N ALA A 100 14.19 -0.92 20.16
CA ALA A 100 14.08 0.04 19.05
C ALA A 100 15.24 1.05 19.01
N LYS A 101 15.89 1.31 20.17
CA LYS A 101 16.99 2.27 20.30
C LYS A 101 18.34 1.66 19.93
N THR A 102 18.54 0.37 20.22
CA THR A 102 19.85 -0.30 20.13
C THR A 102 19.92 -1.39 19.08
N GLY A 103 18.78 -1.90 18.60
CA GLY A 103 18.72 -3.04 17.68
C GLY A 103 18.98 -4.39 18.34
N VAL A 104 19.12 -4.46 19.67
CA VAL A 104 19.30 -5.72 20.39
C VAL A 104 18.06 -6.60 20.26
N ILE A 105 18.25 -7.85 19.87
CA ILE A 105 17.16 -8.81 19.70
C ILE A 105 16.63 -9.20 21.08
N LYS A 106 15.33 -8.90 21.33
CA LYS A 106 14.60 -9.33 22.54
C LYS A 106 14.12 -10.78 22.38
N TRP A 107 13.57 -11.11 21.20
CA TRP A 107 13.20 -12.48 20.82
C TRP A 107 13.15 -12.64 19.30
N ARG A 108 13.16 -13.89 18.84
CA ARG A 108 12.98 -14.29 17.42
C ARG A 108 11.98 -15.43 17.34
N TYR A 109 10.98 -15.29 16.50
CA TYR A 109 10.10 -16.37 16.08
C TYR A 109 10.57 -16.89 14.72
N GLU A 110 10.63 -18.20 14.57
CA GLU A 110 11.04 -18.90 13.34
C GLU A 110 9.94 -19.90 13.00
N PRO A 111 9.02 -19.55 12.07
CA PRO A 111 7.93 -20.44 11.69
C PRO A 111 8.42 -21.62 10.83
N ASP A 112 7.76 -22.75 11.00
CA ASP A 112 7.90 -23.90 10.10
C ASP A 112 7.04 -23.64 8.85
N VAL A 113 7.64 -23.01 7.82
CA VAL A 113 7.02 -22.77 6.51
C VAL A 113 7.51 -23.85 5.56
N PRO A 114 6.62 -24.55 4.81
CA PRO A 114 7.02 -25.62 3.89
C PRO A 114 8.03 -25.15 2.83
N ASP A 115 9.04 -25.92 2.54
CA ASP A 115 10.09 -25.61 1.57
C ASP A 115 9.55 -25.43 0.13
N ASP A 116 8.43 -26.10 -0.19
CA ASP A 116 7.82 -26.06 -1.52
C ASP A 116 6.94 -24.80 -1.74
N VAL A 117 6.75 -23.94 -0.73
CA VAL A 117 5.87 -22.77 -0.82
C VAL A 117 6.24 -21.84 -1.96
N LEU A 118 7.53 -21.71 -2.27
CA LEU A 118 8.01 -20.83 -3.34
C LEU A 118 7.50 -21.24 -4.72
N GLN A 119 7.23 -22.53 -4.95
CA GLN A 119 6.70 -23.02 -6.23
C GLN A 119 5.27 -22.51 -6.51
N PHE A 120 4.56 -22.09 -5.46
CA PHE A 120 3.17 -21.64 -5.51
C PHE A 120 3.01 -20.14 -5.20
N ALA A 121 4.10 -19.43 -4.93
CA ALA A 121 4.08 -17.99 -4.71
C ALA A 121 4.41 -17.27 -6.02
N CYS A 122 3.45 -16.54 -6.60
CA CYS A 122 3.61 -15.89 -7.91
C CYS A 122 4.81 -14.93 -7.94
N CYS A 123 5.03 -14.25 -6.84
CA CYS A 123 5.76 -13.00 -6.81
C CYS A 123 6.89 -13.04 -5.78
N ASP A 124 7.64 -14.15 -5.76
CA ASP A 124 8.75 -14.39 -4.84
C ASP A 124 8.30 -14.50 -3.37
N VAL A 125 9.22 -14.34 -2.46
CA VAL A 125 9.11 -14.64 -1.03
C VAL A 125 8.72 -13.43 -0.17
N ASN A 126 7.92 -12.54 -0.70
CA ASN A 126 7.59 -11.25 -0.08
C ASN A 126 6.91 -11.38 1.29
N SER A 127 7.28 -10.48 2.21
CA SER A 127 6.53 -10.18 3.42
C SER A 127 6.57 -8.67 3.66
N ARG A 128 5.40 -8.04 3.95
CA ARG A 128 5.28 -6.57 3.94
C ARG A 128 5.04 -5.94 5.30
N SER A 129 4.98 -6.65 6.35
CA SER A 129 4.97 -6.22 7.76
C SER A 129 4.17 -7.19 8.64
N VAL A 130 4.04 -6.82 9.92
CA VAL A 130 3.15 -7.43 10.91
C VAL A 130 2.15 -6.41 11.40
N ALA A 131 1.13 -6.86 12.15
CA ALA A 131 0.21 -5.97 12.85
C ALA A 131 0.27 -6.22 14.36
N TYR A 132 -0.10 -5.22 15.16
CA TYR A 132 -0.09 -5.28 16.62
C TYR A 132 -1.44 -4.88 17.20
N ALA A 133 -1.94 -5.63 18.17
CA ALA A 133 -3.01 -5.22 19.06
C ALA A 133 -2.94 -5.99 20.39
N ASN A 134 -3.28 -5.31 21.49
CA ASN A 134 -3.52 -5.92 22.81
C ASN A 134 -2.43 -6.91 23.25
N GLY A 135 -1.14 -6.55 23.05
CA GLY A 135 -0.02 -7.41 23.43
C GLY A 135 0.23 -8.61 22.51
N LYS A 136 -0.36 -8.62 21.31
CA LYS A 136 -0.16 -9.65 20.30
C LYS A 136 0.38 -9.08 18.99
N ILE A 137 1.19 -9.87 18.31
CA ILE A 137 1.65 -9.64 16.93
C ILE A 137 0.91 -10.60 16.02
N PHE A 138 0.35 -10.08 14.94
CA PHE A 138 -0.33 -10.87 13.93
C PHE A 138 0.47 -10.86 12.63
N VAL A 139 0.67 -12.04 12.07
CA VAL A 139 1.50 -12.23 10.87
C VAL A 139 0.81 -13.14 9.88
N GLY A 140 0.72 -12.69 8.62
CA GLY A 140 0.35 -13.53 7.49
C GLY A 140 1.56 -14.32 6.99
N ARG A 141 1.33 -15.60 6.62
CA ARG A 141 2.39 -16.49 6.16
C ARG A 141 2.17 -16.90 4.70
N LEU A 142 3.26 -17.17 3.99
CA LEU A 142 3.19 -17.66 2.60
C LEU A 142 2.49 -19.03 2.48
N ASP A 143 2.50 -19.84 3.52
CA ASP A 143 1.75 -21.11 3.55
C ASP A 143 0.24 -20.92 3.83
N GLY A 144 -0.27 -19.70 3.69
CA GLY A 144 -1.69 -19.40 3.78
C GLY A 144 -2.24 -19.34 5.20
N LYS A 145 -1.38 -19.23 6.21
CA LYS A 145 -1.78 -19.17 7.63
C LYS A 145 -1.73 -17.74 8.18
N LEU A 146 -2.67 -17.43 9.05
CA LEU A 146 -2.65 -16.25 9.92
C LEU A 146 -2.26 -16.71 11.32
N VAL A 147 -1.24 -16.08 11.91
CA VAL A 147 -0.67 -16.46 13.21
C VAL A 147 -0.68 -15.29 14.17
N ALA A 148 -1.04 -15.53 15.42
CA ALA A 148 -0.87 -14.60 16.52
C ALA A 148 0.27 -15.03 17.44
N LEU A 149 1.17 -14.09 17.74
CA LEU A 149 2.29 -14.27 18.65
C LEU A 149 2.10 -13.38 19.88
N ASP A 150 2.54 -13.85 21.04
CA ASP A 150 2.68 -13.00 22.23
C ASP A 150 3.77 -11.96 21.97
N ALA A 151 3.45 -10.68 22.08
CA ALA A 151 4.37 -9.59 21.71
C ALA A 151 5.60 -9.49 22.64
N LYS A 152 5.55 -10.02 23.87
CA LYS A 152 6.67 -10.00 24.82
C LYS A 152 7.64 -11.16 24.62
N THR A 153 7.14 -12.32 24.19
CA THR A 153 7.91 -13.57 24.19
C THR A 153 8.12 -14.17 22.79
N GLY A 154 7.34 -13.75 21.79
CA GLY A 154 7.32 -14.34 20.45
C GLY A 154 6.67 -15.72 20.38
N LYS A 155 6.05 -16.21 21.49
CA LYS A 155 5.37 -17.51 21.51
C LYS A 155 4.10 -17.47 20.67
N GLU A 156 3.89 -18.49 19.85
CA GLU A 156 2.64 -18.68 19.10
C GLU A 156 1.49 -18.91 20.07
N LEU A 157 0.42 -18.11 19.93
CA LEU A 157 -0.79 -18.17 20.74
C LEU A 157 -1.88 -18.96 20.03
N TRP A 158 -2.06 -18.67 18.74
CA TRP A 158 -2.98 -19.39 17.87
C TRP A 158 -2.56 -19.23 16.39
N LYS A 159 -3.06 -20.12 15.54
CA LYS A 159 -2.96 -20.02 14.09
C LYS A 159 -4.28 -20.43 13.45
N ALA A 160 -4.59 -19.82 12.30
CA ALA A 160 -5.77 -20.11 11.50
C ALA A 160 -5.36 -20.37 10.04
N ASP A 161 -5.97 -21.36 9.42
CA ASP A 161 -5.85 -21.60 7.99
C ASP A 161 -6.76 -20.60 7.25
N VAL A 162 -6.16 -19.75 6.43
CA VAL A 162 -6.87 -18.75 5.62
C VAL A 162 -7.06 -19.26 4.21
N VAL A 163 -5.98 -19.70 3.56
CA VAL A 163 -5.97 -20.20 2.17
C VAL A 163 -5.07 -21.42 2.03
N ASP A 164 -5.27 -22.17 0.96
CA ASP A 164 -4.40 -23.26 0.58
C ASP A 164 -3.33 -22.77 -0.40
N TYR A 165 -2.09 -22.66 0.07
CA TYR A 165 -0.97 -22.18 -0.75
C TYR A 165 -0.71 -23.04 -1.99
N LYS A 166 -1.04 -24.35 -1.96
CA LYS A 166 -0.90 -25.25 -3.13
C LYS A 166 -1.84 -24.93 -4.29
N GLN A 167 -2.76 -23.99 -4.08
CA GLN A 167 -3.57 -23.39 -5.15
C GLN A 167 -2.97 -22.08 -5.70
N GLY A 168 -1.76 -21.71 -5.27
CA GLY A 168 -1.12 -20.44 -5.61
C GLY A 168 -1.58 -19.27 -4.73
N SER A 169 -2.23 -19.53 -3.60
CA SER A 169 -2.78 -18.50 -2.70
C SER A 169 -1.90 -18.31 -1.48
N VAL A 170 -1.31 -17.11 -1.32
CA VAL A 170 -0.34 -16.78 -0.27
C VAL A 170 -0.67 -15.48 0.43
N ILE A 171 -0.26 -15.31 1.70
CA ILE A 171 -0.46 -14.06 2.43
C ILE A 171 0.86 -13.32 2.51
N THR A 172 0.94 -12.14 1.88
CA THR A 172 2.16 -11.33 1.77
C THR A 172 2.10 -10.00 2.48
N SER A 173 0.90 -9.55 2.88
CA SER A 173 0.68 -8.25 3.52
C SER A 173 0.30 -8.39 4.99
N PRO A 174 0.56 -7.34 5.80
CA PRO A 174 0.12 -7.35 7.18
C PRO A 174 -1.41 -7.38 7.24
N PRO A 175 -2.01 -8.08 8.22
CA PRO A 175 -3.43 -7.96 8.46
C PRO A 175 -3.78 -6.57 9.01
N LEU A 176 -5.02 -6.14 8.81
CA LEU A 176 -5.58 -4.91 9.38
C LEU A 176 -6.32 -5.24 10.67
N LEU A 177 -5.92 -4.61 11.76
CA LEU A 177 -6.62 -4.73 13.04
C LEU A 177 -7.71 -3.68 13.14
N VAL A 178 -8.96 -4.12 13.32
CA VAL A 178 -10.11 -3.23 13.55
C VAL A 178 -10.88 -3.74 14.77
N LYS A 179 -10.92 -2.95 15.84
CA LYS A 179 -11.53 -3.40 17.12
C LYS A 179 -10.87 -4.71 17.59
N ASN A 180 -11.64 -5.78 17.70
CA ASN A 180 -11.15 -7.13 18.05
C ASN A 180 -11.05 -8.06 16.82
N LEU A 181 -11.02 -7.50 15.62
CA LEU A 181 -10.96 -8.26 14.37
C LEU A 181 -9.60 -8.12 13.69
N VAL A 182 -9.06 -9.25 13.26
CA VAL A 182 -7.88 -9.35 12.39
C VAL A 182 -8.38 -9.62 10.97
N ILE A 183 -8.34 -8.61 10.11
CA ILE A 183 -8.83 -8.70 8.74
C ILE A 183 -7.66 -8.98 7.81
N THR A 184 -7.78 -9.96 6.94
CA THR A 184 -6.74 -10.32 5.98
C THR A 184 -7.34 -10.68 4.63
N GLY A 185 -6.58 -10.36 3.58
CA GLY A 185 -6.73 -10.90 2.25
C GLY A 185 -5.53 -11.79 1.89
N PHE A 186 -5.38 -12.11 0.61
CA PHE A 186 -4.31 -12.97 0.09
C PHE A 186 -4.05 -12.70 -1.40
N GLY A 187 -2.88 -13.09 -1.91
CA GLY A 187 -2.54 -13.10 -3.33
C GLY A 187 -2.88 -14.43 -4.00
N GLY A 188 -2.90 -14.47 -5.32
CA GLY A 188 -3.12 -15.70 -6.10
C GLY A 188 -4.09 -15.55 -7.28
N GLY A 189 -4.39 -14.31 -7.67
CA GLY A 189 -5.20 -14.04 -8.87
C GLY A 189 -4.63 -14.70 -10.11
N GLU A 190 -3.31 -14.69 -10.26
CA GLU A 190 -2.53 -15.28 -11.36
C GLU A 190 -2.64 -16.82 -11.44
N TYR A 191 -3.07 -17.47 -10.37
CA TYR A 191 -3.33 -18.91 -10.32
C TYR A 191 -4.82 -19.25 -10.42
N GLY A 192 -5.67 -18.26 -10.70
CA GLY A 192 -7.12 -18.47 -10.75
C GLY A 192 -7.75 -18.72 -9.39
N ALA A 193 -7.21 -18.12 -8.33
CA ALA A 193 -7.87 -18.11 -7.03
C ALA A 193 -9.15 -17.29 -7.09
N ARG A 194 -10.22 -17.73 -6.43
CA ARG A 194 -11.41 -16.91 -6.19
C ARG A 194 -11.18 -16.04 -4.95
N GLY A 195 -11.04 -14.73 -5.13
CA GLY A 195 -10.69 -13.79 -4.09
C GLY A 195 -11.75 -13.63 -3.00
N TYR A 196 -11.29 -13.38 -1.77
CA TYR A 196 -12.12 -12.99 -0.63
C TYR A 196 -11.31 -12.27 0.45
N LEU A 197 -12.01 -11.48 1.26
CA LEU A 197 -11.55 -10.98 2.55
C LEU A 197 -12.14 -11.82 3.67
N SER A 198 -11.39 -11.98 4.77
CA SER A 198 -11.88 -12.64 5.96
C SER A 198 -11.40 -11.95 7.23
N ALA A 199 -12.24 -11.96 8.25
CA ALA A 199 -11.92 -11.45 9.57
C ALA A 199 -11.92 -12.57 10.60
N TYR A 200 -11.00 -12.48 11.53
CA TYR A 200 -10.78 -13.42 12.61
C TYR A 200 -10.84 -12.70 13.94
N ASP A 201 -11.40 -13.33 14.95
CA ASP A 201 -11.36 -12.84 16.33
C ASP A 201 -9.90 -12.81 16.81
N ALA A 202 -9.43 -11.67 17.28
CA ALA A 202 -8.02 -11.45 17.65
C ALA A 202 -7.57 -12.29 18.88
N GLU A 203 -8.51 -12.73 19.73
CA GLU A 203 -8.20 -13.55 20.90
C GLU A 203 -8.10 -15.03 20.57
N THR A 204 -8.98 -15.50 19.68
CA THR A 204 -9.19 -16.95 19.47
C THR A 204 -8.75 -17.47 18.11
N GLY A 205 -8.55 -16.58 17.11
CA GLY A 205 -8.28 -16.95 15.74
C GLY A 205 -9.48 -17.56 15.01
N LYS A 206 -10.69 -17.54 15.58
CA LYS A 206 -11.91 -18.02 14.93
C LYS A 206 -12.35 -17.04 13.86
N GLN A 207 -12.69 -17.56 12.67
CA GLN A 207 -13.27 -16.74 11.60
C GLN A 207 -14.64 -16.18 12.05
N VAL A 208 -14.79 -14.85 11.88
CA VAL A 208 -16.02 -14.11 12.22
C VAL A 208 -16.86 -13.88 10.97
N TRP A 209 -16.24 -13.39 9.90
CA TRP A 209 -16.91 -13.20 8.61
C TRP A 209 -15.95 -13.46 7.44
N LYS A 210 -16.55 -13.69 6.28
CA LYS A 210 -15.87 -13.87 4.99
C LYS A 210 -16.69 -13.21 3.89
N THR A 211 -16.06 -12.40 3.06
CA THR A 211 -16.70 -11.66 1.96
C THR A 211 -15.99 -11.98 0.66
N TRP A 212 -16.71 -12.61 -0.28
CA TRP A 212 -16.18 -12.89 -1.59
C TRP A 212 -16.00 -11.60 -2.40
N THR A 213 -14.83 -11.41 -2.99
CA THR A 213 -14.55 -10.33 -3.93
C THR A 213 -14.91 -10.70 -5.37
N VAL A 214 -15.10 -12.01 -5.62
CA VAL A 214 -15.70 -12.55 -6.84
C VAL A 214 -16.97 -13.30 -6.46
N PRO A 215 -18.16 -12.77 -6.77
CA PRO A 215 -19.43 -13.37 -6.36
C PRO A 215 -19.74 -14.67 -7.10
N GLY A 216 -20.35 -15.63 -6.40
CA GLY A 216 -20.89 -16.86 -6.96
C GLY A 216 -22.38 -16.79 -7.24
N PRO A 217 -23.00 -17.88 -7.72
CA PRO A 217 -24.42 -17.93 -8.02
C PRO A 217 -25.31 -17.51 -6.84
N GLY A 218 -26.24 -16.59 -7.09
CA GLY A 218 -27.11 -16.02 -6.08
C GLY A 218 -26.54 -14.84 -5.29
N GLU A 219 -25.26 -14.53 -5.44
CA GLU A 219 -24.60 -13.35 -4.86
C GLU A 219 -24.68 -12.17 -5.85
N ALA A 220 -24.83 -10.95 -5.32
CA ALA A 220 -24.93 -9.73 -6.13
C ALA A 220 -23.64 -9.54 -6.96
N GLY A 221 -23.80 -9.31 -8.29
CA GLY A 221 -22.68 -9.12 -9.23
C GLY A 221 -22.20 -10.40 -9.92
N ASN A 222 -22.73 -11.58 -9.60
CA ASN A 222 -22.37 -12.82 -10.31
C ASN A 222 -22.78 -12.79 -11.78
N ASP A 223 -23.85 -12.09 -12.13
CA ASP A 223 -24.31 -11.84 -13.49
C ASP A 223 -23.33 -11.06 -14.37
N SER A 224 -22.31 -10.46 -13.75
CA SER A 224 -21.18 -9.81 -14.44
C SER A 224 -20.08 -10.78 -14.89
N TRP A 225 -20.28 -12.09 -14.72
CA TRP A 225 -19.34 -13.15 -15.10
C TRP A 225 -19.96 -14.08 -16.16
N LYS A 226 -19.12 -14.54 -17.11
CA LYS A 226 -19.56 -15.49 -18.14
C LYS A 226 -19.60 -16.92 -17.57
N GLY A 227 -20.78 -17.52 -17.52
CA GLY A 227 -20.96 -18.90 -17.09
C GLY A 227 -20.37 -19.16 -15.71
N ASP A 228 -19.41 -20.06 -15.62
CA ASP A 228 -18.72 -20.46 -14.38
C ASP A 228 -17.31 -19.85 -14.22
N SER A 229 -16.94 -18.89 -15.08
CA SER A 229 -15.62 -18.23 -15.03
C SER A 229 -15.30 -17.56 -13.68
N TRP A 230 -16.33 -17.21 -12.89
CA TRP A 230 -16.18 -16.71 -11.52
C TRP A 230 -15.45 -17.67 -10.57
N GLN A 231 -15.45 -18.99 -10.85
CA GLN A 231 -14.79 -19.97 -9.98
C GLN A 231 -13.27 -19.76 -9.89
N HIS A 232 -12.69 -19.23 -10.96
CA HIS A 232 -11.27 -18.91 -11.08
C HIS A 232 -11.04 -17.42 -11.38
N GLY A 233 -11.94 -16.59 -10.87
CA GLY A 233 -12.10 -15.21 -11.28
C GLY A 233 -11.05 -14.21 -10.77
N GLY A 234 -10.04 -14.60 -10.02
CA GLY A 234 -9.04 -13.66 -9.46
C GLY A 234 -9.64 -12.78 -8.36
N GLY A 235 -9.44 -11.47 -8.46
CA GLY A 235 -9.99 -10.51 -7.50
C GLY A 235 -9.37 -10.58 -6.10
N ALA A 236 -8.19 -11.17 -5.97
CA ALA A 236 -7.53 -11.40 -4.69
C ALA A 236 -7.12 -10.07 -4.01
N PRO A 237 -7.53 -9.82 -2.75
CA PRO A 237 -7.23 -8.57 -2.03
C PRO A 237 -5.89 -8.67 -1.30
N TRP A 238 -4.78 -8.62 -2.03
CA TRP A 238 -3.45 -8.97 -1.54
C TRP A 238 -2.64 -7.85 -0.87
N LEU A 239 -3.11 -6.59 -0.90
CA LEU A 239 -2.53 -5.50 -0.10
C LEU A 239 -3.34 -5.22 1.17
N VAL A 240 -2.91 -4.21 1.94
CA VAL A 240 -3.54 -3.81 3.20
C VAL A 240 -4.69 -2.82 2.95
N GLY A 241 -5.72 -2.88 3.77
CA GLY A 241 -6.83 -1.92 3.77
C GLY A 241 -6.59 -0.70 4.67
N SER A 242 -7.54 0.22 4.63
CA SER A 242 -7.68 1.38 5.52
C SER A 242 -8.98 1.27 6.32
N TYR A 243 -9.09 2.01 7.42
CA TYR A 243 -10.30 1.99 8.25
C TYR A 243 -10.72 3.40 8.68
N ASP A 244 -11.98 3.72 8.49
CA ASP A 244 -12.59 4.93 9.04
C ASP A 244 -13.47 4.57 10.26
N PRO A 245 -13.02 4.88 11.48
CA PRO A 245 -13.77 4.58 12.70
C PRO A 245 -15.08 5.39 12.81
N THR A 246 -15.19 6.54 12.13
CA THR A 246 -16.38 7.41 12.20
C THR A 246 -17.58 6.80 11.51
N THR A 247 -17.35 6.06 10.43
CA THR A 247 -18.37 5.38 9.63
C THR A 247 -18.36 3.86 9.82
N ASN A 248 -17.45 3.35 10.65
CA ASN A 248 -17.19 1.91 10.82
C ASN A 248 -16.98 1.20 9.49
N THR A 249 -16.14 1.79 8.63
CA THR A 249 -15.94 1.31 7.26
C THR A 249 -14.49 0.91 7.02
N VAL A 250 -14.30 -0.32 6.57
CA VAL A 250 -13.03 -0.82 6.04
C VAL A 250 -13.03 -0.60 4.52
N PHE A 251 -11.95 -0.01 4.02
CA PHE A 251 -11.71 0.15 2.58
C PHE A 251 -10.63 -0.82 2.16
N TRP A 252 -10.88 -1.58 1.07
CA TRP A 252 -9.93 -2.56 0.59
C TRP A 252 -9.93 -2.67 -0.92
N GLY A 253 -8.73 -2.75 -1.52
CA GLY A 253 -8.58 -2.94 -2.95
C GLY A 253 -8.60 -4.41 -3.35
N THR A 254 -9.11 -4.70 -4.55
CA THR A 254 -9.14 -6.04 -5.14
C THR A 254 -8.28 -6.12 -6.39
N SER A 255 -7.66 -7.27 -6.64
CA SER A 255 -6.78 -7.47 -7.80
C SER A 255 -7.56 -7.64 -9.11
N ASN A 256 -6.79 -7.81 -10.18
CA ASN A 256 -7.23 -8.13 -11.52
C ASN A 256 -8.16 -9.35 -11.56
N PRO A 257 -9.02 -9.47 -12.58
CA PRO A 257 -9.73 -10.71 -12.85
C PRO A 257 -8.80 -11.78 -13.46
N GLY A 258 -9.08 -13.06 -13.16
CA GLY A 258 -8.40 -14.23 -13.74
C GLY A 258 -9.26 -14.94 -14.80
N PRO A 259 -8.65 -15.45 -15.90
CA PRO A 259 -7.28 -15.21 -16.37
C PRO A 259 -7.11 -13.82 -16.95
N TRP A 260 -5.87 -13.40 -17.27
CA TRP A 260 -5.62 -12.10 -17.93
C TRP A 260 -6.22 -12.02 -19.35
N ASN A 261 -6.35 -13.18 -20.03
CA ASN A 261 -7.14 -13.28 -21.24
C ASN A 261 -8.64 -13.05 -20.94
N SER A 262 -9.11 -11.81 -21.17
CA SER A 262 -10.48 -11.40 -20.90
C SER A 262 -11.53 -12.17 -21.71
N VAL A 263 -11.16 -12.76 -22.83
CA VAL A 263 -12.07 -13.55 -23.67
C VAL A 263 -12.63 -14.77 -22.96
N VAL A 264 -11.84 -15.38 -22.06
CA VAL A 264 -12.26 -16.57 -21.27
C VAL A 264 -13.37 -16.23 -20.28
N ARG A 265 -13.33 -15.03 -19.69
CA ARG A 265 -14.23 -14.60 -18.59
C ARG A 265 -15.30 -13.60 -19.03
N SER A 266 -15.36 -13.25 -20.31
CA SER A 266 -16.34 -12.31 -20.86
C SER A 266 -16.85 -12.74 -22.24
N THR A 267 -17.78 -11.97 -22.82
CA THR A 267 -18.40 -12.30 -24.13
C THR A 267 -17.53 -11.96 -25.32
N GLY A 268 -16.27 -11.52 -25.10
CA GLY A 268 -15.35 -11.09 -26.15
C GLY A 268 -15.49 -9.60 -26.49
N ASN A 269 -14.78 -9.16 -27.54
CA ASN A 269 -14.58 -7.74 -27.89
C ASN A 269 -15.83 -6.91 -28.18
N SER A 270 -17.01 -7.50 -28.32
CA SER A 270 -18.21 -6.79 -28.76
C SER A 270 -19.08 -6.19 -27.65
N ASP A 271 -18.77 -6.46 -26.38
CA ASP A 271 -19.67 -6.14 -25.25
C ASP A 271 -18.96 -5.57 -24.03
N TYR A 272 -18.01 -4.64 -24.23
CA TYR A 272 -17.38 -3.93 -23.13
C TYR A 272 -18.41 -3.27 -22.22
N GLY A 273 -18.31 -3.51 -20.91
CA GLY A 273 -19.20 -2.94 -19.91
C GLY A 273 -20.45 -3.76 -19.59
N LYS A 274 -20.72 -4.87 -20.31
CA LYS A 274 -21.83 -5.77 -19.95
C LYS A 274 -21.41 -6.81 -18.92
N LEU A 275 -20.19 -7.36 -19.03
CA LEU A 275 -19.62 -8.31 -18.08
C LEU A 275 -18.43 -7.69 -17.35
N ARG A 276 -18.71 -6.90 -16.35
CA ARG A 276 -17.71 -6.12 -15.62
C ARG A 276 -16.72 -6.94 -14.78
N ASN A 277 -16.99 -8.22 -14.55
CA ASN A 277 -16.24 -9.09 -13.65
C ASN A 277 -16.14 -8.53 -12.22
N LEU A 278 -17.31 -8.19 -11.63
CA LEU A 278 -17.38 -7.64 -10.28
C LEU A 278 -16.88 -8.66 -9.24
N TYR A 279 -16.17 -8.26 -8.22
CA TYR A 279 -15.68 -6.91 -7.88
C TYR A 279 -14.16 -6.84 -8.05
N THR A 280 -13.62 -7.28 -9.19
CA THR A 280 -12.18 -7.20 -9.50
C THR A 280 -11.77 -5.77 -9.83
N SER A 281 -10.48 -5.45 -9.72
CA SER A 281 -9.88 -4.13 -10.00
C SER A 281 -10.69 -2.98 -9.39
N SER A 282 -11.08 -3.15 -8.12
CA SER A 282 -12.01 -2.28 -7.41
C SER A 282 -11.50 -1.84 -6.04
N THR A 283 -12.09 -0.79 -5.52
CA THR A 283 -12.09 -0.47 -4.09
C THR A 283 -13.45 -0.85 -3.51
N LEU A 284 -13.43 -1.66 -2.45
CA LEU A 284 -14.62 -2.04 -1.68
C LEU A 284 -14.68 -1.23 -0.39
N ALA A 285 -15.86 -0.72 -0.05
CA ALA A 285 -16.18 -0.20 1.29
C ALA A 285 -17.03 -1.24 2.02
N LEU A 286 -16.50 -1.75 3.12
CA LEU A 286 -17.08 -2.84 3.87
C LEU A 286 -17.50 -2.39 5.27
N ASP A 287 -18.61 -2.87 5.76
CA ASP A 287 -18.91 -2.78 7.18
C ASP A 287 -17.91 -3.62 7.97
N ALA A 288 -17.23 -3.00 8.93
CA ALA A 288 -16.14 -3.65 9.65
C ALA A 288 -16.60 -4.85 10.50
N ASP A 289 -17.82 -4.83 11.02
CA ASP A 289 -18.33 -5.86 11.93
C ASP A 289 -18.86 -7.10 11.20
N SER A 290 -19.44 -6.90 10.01
CA SER A 290 -20.11 -7.96 9.23
C SER A 290 -19.39 -8.35 7.93
N GLY A 291 -18.48 -7.52 7.43
CA GLY A 291 -17.88 -7.68 6.12
C GLY A 291 -18.81 -7.35 4.94
N ALA A 292 -20.02 -6.86 5.19
CA ALA A 292 -20.98 -6.53 4.13
C ALA A 292 -20.47 -5.37 3.26
N ILE A 293 -20.53 -5.52 1.94
CA ILE A 293 -20.18 -4.46 0.99
C ILE A 293 -21.23 -3.35 1.08
N LYS A 294 -20.81 -2.15 1.50
CA LYS A 294 -21.65 -0.94 1.53
C LYS A 294 -21.75 -0.30 0.14
N TRP A 295 -20.63 -0.20 -0.53
CA TRP A 295 -20.46 0.31 -1.90
C TRP A 295 -19.11 -0.09 -2.47
N TYR A 296 -18.91 0.13 -3.76
CA TYR A 296 -17.65 -0.11 -4.45
C TYR A 296 -17.38 0.92 -5.55
N VAL A 297 -16.11 1.09 -5.91
CA VAL A 297 -15.66 1.81 -7.10
C VAL A 297 -14.75 0.89 -7.89
N GLN A 298 -15.15 0.53 -9.12
CA GLN A 298 -14.35 -0.30 -10.00
C GLN A 298 -13.52 0.59 -10.94
N SER A 299 -12.20 0.62 -10.73
CA SER A 299 -11.29 1.49 -11.48
C SER A 299 -11.00 0.98 -12.90
N THR A 300 -11.03 -0.35 -13.10
CA THR A 300 -10.79 -0.98 -14.40
C THR A 300 -11.78 -2.12 -14.63
N PRO A 301 -13.00 -1.83 -15.13
CA PRO A 301 -13.97 -2.86 -15.47
C PRO A 301 -13.44 -3.83 -16.52
N GLU A 302 -13.70 -5.13 -16.35
CA GLU A 302 -13.26 -6.18 -17.30
C GLU A 302 -11.77 -6.05 -17.66
N ASP A 303 -10.93 -5.76 -16.67
CA ASP A 303 -9.50 -5.50 -16.84
C ASP A 303 -8.81 -6.57 -17.70
N ALA A 304 -8.10 -6.15 -18.72
CA ALA A 304 -7.39 -6.98 -19.70
C ALA A 304 -5.87 -6.73 -19.70
N TRP A 305 -5.35 -5.97 -18.73
CA TRP A 305 -3.96 -5.48 -18.68
C TRP A 305 -3.26 -5.76 -17.37
N ASP A 306 -3.91 -6.48 -16.44
CA ASP A 306 -3.42 -6.71 -15.08
C ASP A 306 -3.33 -5.39 -14.26
N TYR A 307 -4.35 -4.53 -14.39
CA TYR A 307 -4.45 -3.31 -13.60
C TYR A 307 -5.21 -3.55 -12.30
N ASP A 308 -4.51 -4.12 -11.34
CA ASP A 308 -5.04 -4.31 -9.99
C ASP A 308 -5.59 -3.03 -9.36
N GLY A 309 -6.73 -3.15 -8.71
CA GLY A 309 -7.26 -2.11 -7.85
C GLY A 309 -6.77 -2.15 -6.39
N VAL A 310 -5.71 -2.88 -6.08
CA VAL A 310 -5.27 -3.17 -4.70
C VAL A 310 -4.48 -2.06 -4.02
N ASN A 311 -4.03 -1.04 -4.77
CA ASN A 311 -3.19 0.03 -4.23
C ASN A 311 -3.77 0.60 -2.93
N GLU A 312 -2.90 0.94 -1.99
CA GLU A 312 -3.29 1.48 -0.69
C GLU A 312 -4.16 2.73 -0.84
N LEU A 313 -5.08 2.87 0.10
CA LEU A 313 -6.05 3.95 0.16
C LEU A 313 -5.62 4.91 1.27
N VAL A 314 -5.24 6.13 0.90
CA VAL A 314 -4.90 7.16 1.88
C VAL A 314 -6.15 7.95 2.22
N LEU A 315 -6.58 7.88 3.48
CA LEU A 315 -7.76 8.61 3.96
C LEU A 315 -7.35 10.01 4.40
N ALA A 316 -8.06 11.02 3.91
CA ALA A 316 -7.82 12.41 4.26
C ALA A 316 -9.13 13.21 4.27
N ASN A 317 -9.06 14.43 4.79
CA ASN A 317 -10.10 15.44 4.60
C ASN A 317 -9.51 16.55 3.72
N LEU A 318 -10.03 16.70 2.51
CA LEU A 318 -9.54 17.69 1.55
C LEU A 318 -10.52 18.86 1.40
N SER A 319 -9.98 20.06 1.20
CA SER A 319 -10.79 21.23 0.85
C SER A 319 -11.03 21.24 -0.66
N VAL A 320 -12.18 20.72 -1.09
CA VAL A 320 -12.60 20.68 -2.50
C VAL A 320 -13.72 21.68 -2.72
N SER A 321 -13.54 22.65 -3.62
CA SER A 321 -14.55 23.70 -3.91
C SER A 321 -15.12 24.38 -2.67
N ASN A 322 -14.24 24.76 -1.73
CA ASN A 322 -14.57 25.40 -0.44
C ASN A 322 -15.41 24.56 0.53
N LYS A 323 -15.42 23.24 0.33
CA LYS A 323 -16.03 22.28 1.26
C LYS A 323 -14.96 21.29 1.73
N THR A 324 -15.01 20.92 3.00
CA THR A 324 -14.21 19.80 3.49
C THR A 324 -14.90 18.49 3.11
N GLU A 325 -14.24 17.74 2.24
CA GLU A 325 -14.72 16.44 1.76
C GLU A 325 -13.91 15.32 2.43
N PRO A 326 -14.57 14.35 3.07
CA PRO A 326 -13.91 13.14 3.55
C PRO A 326 -13.61 12.25 2.34
N VAL A 327 -12.31 12.04 2.06
CA VAL A 327 -11.91 11.31 0.86
C VAL A 327 -10.99 10.14 1.16
N TYR A 328 -10.91 9.20 0.23
CA TYR A 328 -9.70 8.43 0.02
C TYR A 328 -9.00 8.90 -1.26
N MET A 329 -7.68 8.84 -1.23
CA MET A 329 -6.79 9.09 -2.37
C MET A 329 -6.12 7.79 -2.78
N LYS A 330 -5.98 7.55 -4.08
CA LYS A 330 -5.41 6.33 -4.63
C LYS A 330 -4.65 6.61 -5.93
N ALA A 331 -3.35 6.35 -5.95
CA ALA A 331 -2.59 6.24 -7.20
C ALA A 331 -2.77 4.81 -7.71
N ASP A 332 -3.69 4.60 -8.64
CA ASP A 332 -4.07 3.27 -9.13
C ASP A 332 -3.05 2.75 -10.16
N ARG A 333 -2.90 1.42 -10.24
CA ARG A 333 -2.04 0.77 -11.27
C ARG A 333 -2.38 1.21 -12.68
N ASN A 334 -3.65 1.48 -12.95
CA ASN A 334 -4.15 1.89 -14.26
C ASN A 334 -3.66 3.27 -14.76
N GLY A 335 -2.88 3.99 -13.94
CA GLY A 335 -2.25 5.26 -14.30
C GLY A 335 -3.07 6.50 -13.92
N PHE A 336 -4.23 6.34 -13.28
CA PHE A 336 -5.05 7.46 -12.79
C PHE A 336 -4.91 7.61 -11.28
N PHE A 337 -4.86 8.88 -10.84
CA PHE A 337 -4.95 9.24 -9.43
C PHE A 337 -6.40 9.60 -9.10
N TYR A 338 -7.00 8.81 -8.23
CA TYR A 338 -8.38 8.97 -7.82
C TYR A 338 -8.49 9.73 -6.50
N VAL A 339 -9.45 10.65 -6.44
CA VAL A 339 -9.97 11.27 -5.21
C VAL A 339 -11.45 10.90 -5.13
N VAL A 340 -11.83 10.16 -4.11
CA VAL A 340 -13.18 9.61 -3.97
C VAL A 340 -13.73 9.98 -2.60
N ASN A 341 -14.97 10.46 -2.54
CA ASN A 341 -15.66 10.66 -1.26
C ASN A 341 -15.85 9.29 -0.58
N ARG A 342 -15.22 9.11 0.60
CA ARG A 342 -15.16 7.82 1.29
C ARG A 342 -16.45 7.40 1.99
N GLU A 343 -17.44 8.32 2.12
CA GLU A 343 -18.74 7.99 2.67
C GLU A 343 -19.70 7.45 1.60
N THR A 344 -19.60 7.98 0.37
CA THR A 344 -20.55 7.72 -0.69
C THR A 344 -20.04 6.91 -1.86
N GLY A 345 -18.70 6.77 -2.01
CA GLY A 345 -18.08 6.19 -3.19
C GLY A 345 -18.07 7.09 -4.44
N LYS A 346 -18.52 8.35 -4.32
CA LYS A 346 -18.53 9.29 -5.44
C LYS A 346 -17.11 9.69 -5.84
N VAL A 347 -16.73 9.43 -7.10
CA VAL A 347 -15.47 9.90 -7.66
C VAL A 347 -15.52 11.42 -7.85
N ILE A 348 -14.64 12.13 -7.15
CA ILE A 348 -14.52 13.61 -7.21
C ILE A 348 -13.59 14.00 -8.35
N SER A 349 -12.48 13.29 -8.49
CA SER A 349 -11.55 13.45 -9.60
C SER A 349 -10.79 12.16 -9.89
N ALA A 350 -10.36 11.99 -11.14
CA ALA A 350 -9.50 10.92 -11.57
C ALA A 350 -8.66 11.43 -12.74
N GLU A 351 -7.37 11.70 -12.50
CA GLU A 351 -6.47 12.33 -13.46
C GLU A 351 -5.23 11.47 -13.68
N LYS A 352 -4.67 11.51 -14.89
CA LYS A 352 -3.45 10.77 -15.22
C LYS A 352 -2.26 11.32 -14.43
N TYR A 353 -1.62 10.48 -13.59
CA TYR A 353 -0.42 10.89 -12.86
C TYR A 353 0.89 10.38 -13.51
N VAL A 354 0.77 9.44 -14.45
CA VAL A 354 1.86 8.92 -15.30
C VAL A 354 1.39 8.88 -16.75
N PRO A 355 2.29 8.70 -17.74
CA PRO A 355 1.89 8.47 -19.12
C PRO A 355 0.89 7.31 -19.22
N THR A 356 -0.30 7.60 -19.72
CA THR A 356 -1.43 6.66 -19.79
C THR A 356 -2.17 6.83 -21.09
N ASN A 357 -2.34 5.75 -21.86
CA ASN A 357 -2.97 5.79 -23.18
C ASN A 357 -4.03 4.70 -23.42
N TRP A 358 -4.22 3.75 -22.50
CA TRP A 358 -5.27 2.73 -22.61
C TRP A 358 -6.68 3.32 -22.46
N ALA A 359 -6.79 4.47 -21.79
CA ALA A 359 -8.02 5.24 -21.64
C ALA A 359 -7.73 6.73 -21.79
N GLU A 360 -8.69 7.47 -22.36
CA GLU A 360 -8.62 8.92 -22.51
C GLU A 360 -8.77 9.61 -21.15
N LYS A 361 -9.80 9.22 -20.40
CA LYS A 361 -10.20 9.78 -19.10
C LYS A 361 -11.09 8.80 -18.33
N ILE A 362 -11.39 9.14 -17.09
CA ILE A 362 -12.47 8.51 -16.32
C ILE A 362 -13.71 9.39 -16.42
N ASP A 363 -14.83 8.84 -16.84
CA ASP A 363 -16.13 9.50 -16.74
C ASP A 363 -16.55 9.56 -15.27
N LEU A 364 -16.57 10.76 -14.68
CA LEU A 364 -16.83 10.94 -13.25
C LEU A 364 -18.28 10.65 -12.87
N ALA A 365 -19.23 10.70 -13.82
CA ALA A 365 -20.64 10.42 -13.54
C ALA A 365 -20.88 8.92 -13.34
N THR A 366 -20.14 8.08 -14.07
CA THR A 366 -20.25 6.62 -14.03
C THR A 366 -19.09 5.92 -13.33
N ALA A 367 -18.03 6.68 -12.98
CA ALA A 367 -16.75 6.17 -12.50
C ALA A 367 -16.11 5.15 -13.46
N THR A 368 -16.37 5.27 -14.77
CA THR A 368 -15.95 4.30 -15.78
C THR A 368 -14.89 4.91 -16.70
N PRO A 369 -13.81 4.20 -17.05
CA PRO A 369 -12.83 4.67 -18.02
C PRO A 369 -13.45 4.79 -19.41
N VAL A 370 -13.08 5.86 -20.12
CA VAL A 370 -13.29 6.01 -21.57
C VAL A 370 -12.10 5.37 -22.25
N GLU A 371 -12.21 4.07 -22.51
CA GLU A 371 -11.11 3.27 -23.08
C GLU A 371 -10.78 3.67 -24.52
N ASP A 372 -9.50 3.51 -24.90
CA ASP A 372 -9.09 3.50 -26.30
C ASP A 372 -9.21 2.06 -26.83
N PRO A 373 -10.17 1.79 -27.74
CA PRO A 373 -10.35 0.44 -28.28
C PRO A 373 -9.11 -0.12 -29.00
N ALA A 374 -8.23 0.75 -29.52
CA ALA A 374 -6.99 0.35 -30.16
C ALA A 374 -5.94 -0.21 -29.18
N LYS A 375 -6.14 0.01 -27.87
CA LYS A 375 -5.27 -0.48 -26.79
C LYS A 375 -5.85 -1.67 -26.04
N ARG A 376 -7.06 -2.13 -26.39
CA ARG A 376 -7.67 -3.29 -25.73
C ARG A 376 -7.30 -4.59 -26.45
N PRO A 377 -6.60 -5.53 -25.79
CA PRO A 377 -6.23 -6.79 -26.42
C PRO A 377 -7.45 -7.72 -26.59
N GLY A 378 -7.42 -8.52 -27.63
CA GLY A 378 -8.47 -9.50 -27.92
C GLY A 378 -8.01 -10.61 -28.82
N PRO A 379 -8.90 -11.57 -29.18
CA PRO A 379 -8.57 -12.63 -30.11
C PRO A 379 -8.12 -12.06 -31.46
N ASN A 380 -6.95 -12.47 -31.94
CA ASN A 380 -6.34 -11.97 -33.18
C ASN A 380 -6.16 -10.44 -33.22
N HIS A 381 -6.15 -9.79 -32.05
CA HIS A 381 -5.95 -8.36 -31.90
C HIS A 381 -4.87 -8.08 -30.83
N PRO A 382 -3.58 -8.37 -31.15
CA PRO A 382 -2.50 -7.94 -30.29
C PRO A 382 -2.40 -6.42 -30.33
N VAL A 383 -2.03 -5.82 -29.19
CA VAL A 383 -1.87 -4.36 -29.06
C VAL A 383 -0.42 -4.02 -28.71
N THR A 384 0.00 -2.83 -29.09
CA THR A 384 1.37 -2.34 -28.85
C THR A 384 1.37 -1.03 -28.11
N ASP A 385 2.47 -0.79 -27.37
CA ASP A 385 2.73 0.48 -26.68
C ASP A 385 1.57 0.89 -25.75
N VAL A 386 1.04 -0.06 -24.98
CA VAL A 386 0.05 0.21 -23.92
C VAL A 386 0.78 0.78 -22.72
N CYS A 387 0.39 1.93 -22.25
CA CYS A 387 0.96 2.60 -21.08
C CYS A 387 -0.15 2.91 -20.05
N PRO A 388 0.13 2.67 -18.76
CA PRO A 388 1.30 2.00 -18.19
C PRO A 388 1.34 0.51 -18.56
N ASN A 389 2.46 -0.17 -18.26
CA ASN A 389 2.54 -1.63 -18.38
C ASN A 389 1.80 -2.32 -17.21
N LEU A 390 1.86 -3.67 -17.15
CA LEU A 390 1.16 -4.47 -16.12
C LEU A 390 1.54 -4.15 -14.67
N ILE A 391 2.77 -3.71 -14.39
CA ILE A 391 3.10 -3.29 -13.00
C ILE A 391 2.51 -1.93 -12.64
N GLY A 392 1.91 -1.24 -13.61
CA GLY A 392 1.18 0.00 -13.43
C GLY A 392 2.03 1.25 -13.28
N GLY A 393 1.37 2.39 -13.22
CA GLY A 393 2.00 3.65 -12.85
C GLY A 393 2.59 3.63 -11.43
N LYS A 394 2.06 2.78 -10.56
CA LYS A 394 2.56 2.37 -9.24
C LYS A 394 2.08 0.95 -8.95
N ASN A 395 2.92 0.13 -8.33
CA ASN A 395 2.52 -1.19 -7.85
C ASN A 395 2.23 -1.14 -6.33
N TRP A 396 2.72 -2.13 -5.56
CA TRP A 396 2.49 -2.26 -4.12
C TRP A 396 3.19 -1.20 -3.27
N GLN A 397 4.30 -0.60 -3.75
CA GLN A 397 5.11 0.35 -3.00
C GLN A 397 4.28 1.52 -2.48
N PRO A 398 4.25 1.76 -1.15
CA PRO A 398 3.32 2.72 -0.58
C PRO A 398 3.74 4.17 -0.82
N MET A 399 2.76 5.01 -1.17
CA MET A 399 2.89 6.46 -1.21
C MET A 399 2.73 7.07 0.18
N SER A 400 3.08 8.35 0.36
CA SER A 400 2.81 9.11 1.58
C SER A 400 2.10 10.42 1.27
N TYR A 401 1.30 10.91 2.21
CA TYR A 401 0.64 12.21 2.13
C TYR A 401 1.10 13.11 3.27
N SER A 402 1.43 14.36 2.98
CA SER A 402 1.73 15.34 4.01
C SER A 402 0.59 16.36 4.13
N PRO A 403 -0.10 16.41 5.28
CA PRO A 403 -1.11 17.44 5.52
C PRO A 403 -0.52 18.86 5.59
N GLN A 404 0.79 18.99 5.80
CA GLN A 404 1.47 20.30 5.85
C GLN A 404 1.68 20.89 4.46
N THR A 405 2.06 20.07 3.47
CA THR A 405 2.26 20.52 2.08
C THR A 405 1.01 20.36 1.22
N GLY A 406 0.07 19.50 1.64
CA GLY A 406 -1.08 19.08 0.84
C GLY A 406 -0.71 18.17 -0.34
N LEU A 407 0.53 17.65 -0.38
CA LEU A 407 1.05 16.85 -1.48
C LEU A 407 1.09 15.36 -1.14
N VAL A 408 0.86 14.54 -2.17
CA VAL A 408 1.04 13.08 -2.14
C VAL A 408 2.34 12.72 -2.83
N TYR A 409 3.22 11.98 -2.17
CA TYR A 409 4.52 11.57 -2.73
C TYR A 409 4.43 10.14 -3.24
N ILE A 410 4.46 10.01 -4.57
CA ILE A 410 4.16 8.76 -5.29
C ILE A 410 5.44 8.19 -5.88
N PRO A 411 5.90 7.00 -5.44
CA PRO A 411 6.98 6.26 -6.11
C PRO A 411 6.42 5.61 -7.39
N SER A 412 6.56 6.28 -8.53
CA SER A 412 5.91 5.91 -9.78
C SER A 412 6.82 5.19 -10.76
N ASN A 413 6.22 4.45 -11.70
CA ASN A 413 6.88 3.77 -12.81
C ASN A 413 6.44 4.36 -14.14
N ASN A 414 7.36 4.37 -15.11
CA ASN A 414 7.15 4.88 -16.46
C ASN A 414 7.52 3.82 -17.48
N LEU A 415 6.65 2.84 -17.62
CA LEU A 415 6.82 1.68 -18.50
C LEU A 415 5.58 1.49 -19.37
N CYS A 416 5.79 0.94 -20.55
CA CYS A 416 4.73 0.51 -21.46
C CYS A 416 4.90 -0.98 -21.78
N MET A 417 3.98 -1.58 -22.51
CA MET A 417 4.04 -2.99 -22.93
C MET A 417 3.36 -3.20 -24.28
N ASP A 418 3.73 -4.27 -24.94
CA ASP A 418 2.89 -4.91 -25.92
C ASP A 418 2.06 -5.99 -25.23
N TRP A 419 0.90 -6.33 -25.80
CA TRP A 419 0.05 -7.34 -25.19
C TRP A 419 -0.64 -8.20 -26.23
N SER A 420 -0.58 -9.51 -26.05
CA SER A 420 -1.33 -10.48 -26.82
C SER A 420 -1.99 -11.50 -25.92
N VAL A 421 -3.12 -12.05 -26.35
CA VAL A 421 -3.83 -13.09 -25.63
C VAL A 421 -3.62 -14.45 -26.29
N SER A 422 -3.59 -15.49 -25.49
CA SER A 422 -3.45 -16.88 -25.92
C SER A 422 -4.45 -17.77 -25.17
N ASP A 423 -4.71 -18.95 -25.69
CA ASP A 423 -5.54 -19.93 -25.02
C ASP A 423 -4.92 -20.36 -23.69
N VAL A 424 -5.76 -20.56 -22.70
CA VAL A 424 -5.35 -20.99 -21.37
C VAL A 424 -6.40 -21.90 -20.74
N THR A 425 -5.94 -22.94 -20.07
CA THR A 425 -6.76 -23.86 -19.30
C THR A 425 -6.32 -23.83 -17.85
N TYR A 426 -7.28 -23.79 -16.93
CA TYR A 426 -6.99 -23.83 -15.51
C TYR A 426 -6.38 -25.17 -15.09
N HIS A 427 -5.26 -25.08 -14.37
CA HIS A 427 -4.65 -26.19 -13.64
C HIS A 427 -4.29 -25.72 -12.24
N ARG A 428 -4.68 -26.48 -11.22
CA ARG A 428 -4.42 -26.12 -9.83
C ARG A 428 -2.91 -25.92 -9.57
N GLY A 429 -2.56 -24.75 -8.98
CA GLY A 429 -1.17 -24.41 -8.63
C GLY A 429 -0.28 -24.06 -9.82
N VAL A 430 -0.85 -23.80 -10.98
CA VAL A 430 -0.16 -23.35 -12.19
C VAL A 430 -0.68 -21.97 -12.60
N PHE A 431 0.18 -21.13 -13.17
CA PHE A 431 -0.23 -19.84 -13.69
C PHE A 431 -1.38 -19.94 -14.70
N TYR A 432 -2.41 -19.16 -14.49
CA TYR A 432 -3.62 -19.07 -15.29
C TYR A 432 -3.71 -17.67 -15.92
N LEU A 433 -2.80 -17.36 -16.84
CA LEU A 433 -2.65 -16.02 -17.41
C LEU A 433 -3.30 -15.91 -18.82
N GLY A 434 -2.84 -16.68 -19.78
CA GLY A 434 -3.33 -16.63 -21.16
C GLY A 434 -2.95 -15.34 -21.89
N SER A 435 -1.76 -14.79 -21.59
CA SER A 435 -1.26 -13.55 -22.19
C SER A 435 0.25 -13.49 -22.25
N GLU A 436 0.77 -12.76 -23.24
CA GLU A 436 2.17 -12.35 -23.35
C GLU A 436 2.25 -10.82 -23.27
N PHE A 437 3.28 -10.28 -22.61
CA PHE A 437 3.34 -8.85 -22.26
C PHE A 437 4.77 -8.28 -22.29
N PRO A 438 5.50 -8.29 -23.42
CA PRO A 438 6.82 -7.69 -23.52
C PRO A 438 6.81 -6.24 -23.02
N THR A 439 7.66 -5.94 -22.03
CA THR A 439 7.74 -4.60 -21.44
C THR A 439 8.71 -3.70 -22.19
N LYS A 440 8.36 -2.42 -22.30
CA LYS A 440 9.11 -1.36 -22.96
C LYS A 440 9.28 -0.15 -22.03
N PRO A 441 10.34 0.67 -22.21
CA PRO A 441 10.42 1.98 -21.59
C PRO A 441 9.22 2.87 -21.96
N GLY A 442 8.72 3.62 -21.01
CA GLY A 442 7.77 4.71 -21.27
C GLY A 442 8.46 5.94 -21.89
N PRO A 443 7.69 6.97 -22.26
CA PRO A 443 8.24 8.17 -22.90
C PRO A 443 9.08 9.00 -21.93
N GLY A 444 10.03 9.80 -22.47
CA GLY A 444 10.79 10.80 -21.71
C GLY A 444 12.14 10.35 -21.13
N GLY A 445 12.62 9.13 -21.42
CA GLY A 445 13.98 8.70 -21.13
C GLY A 445 14.27 8.36 -19.65
N TYR A 446 13.25 8.03 -18.86
CA TYR A 446 13.36 7.57 -17.48
C TYR A 446 12.40 6.38 -17.25
N LEU A 447 12.68 5.53 -16.24
CA LEU A 447 11.87 4.35 -15.98
C LEU A 447 11.08 4.45 -14.66
N GLY A 448 11.49 5.34 -13.76
CA GLY A 448 10.81 5.63 -12.50
C GLY A 448 10.84 7.11 -12.16
N ALA A 449 9.95 7.57 -11.31
CA ALA A 449 9.99 8.92 -10.77
C ALA A 449 9.33 8.99 -9.39
N LEU A 450 9.95 9.72 -8.47
CA LEU A 450 9.26 10.19 -7.29
C LEU A 450 8.47 11.44 -7.68
N LEU A 451 7.15 11.36 -7.60
CA LEU A 451 6.25 12.47 -7.93
C LEU A 451 5.71 13.10 -6.64
N ALA A 452 5.66 14.42 -6.56
CA ALA A 452 4.81 15.13 -5.63
C ALA A 452 3.54 15.56 -6.37
N TRP A 453 2.44 14.93 -6.05
CA TRP A 453 1.13 15.15 -6.67
C TRP A 453 0.27 16.06 -5.81
N ASP A 454 -0.26 17.12 -6.40
CA ASP A 454 -1.27 17.97 -5.76
C ASP A 454 -2.68 17.43 -6.11
N PRO A 455 -3.40 16.83 -5.15
CA PRO A 455 -4.71 16.25 -5.40
C PRO A 455 -5.81 17.28 -5.65
N ILE A 456 -5.61 18.53 -5.26
CA ILE A 456 -6.54 19.64 -5.46
C ILE A 456 -6.28 20.32 -6.81
N ALA A 457 -5.02 20.67 -7.09
CA ALA A 457 -4.62 21.24 -8.38
C ALA A 457 -4.58 20.19 -9.50
N LYS A 458 -4.64 18.89 -9.17
CA LYS A 458 -4.68 17.75 -10.09
C LYS A 458 -3.48 17.70 -11.02
N LYS A 459 -2.30 17.92 -10.49
CA LYS A 459 -1.05 17.99 -11.25
C LYS A 459 0.17 17.64 -10.41
N VAL A 460 1.24 17.30 -11.09
CA VAL A 460 2.57 17.13 -10.48
C VAL A 460 3.10 18.52 -10.09
N ALA A 461 3.43 18.69 -8.80
CA ALA A 461 4.08 19.90 -8.28
C ALA A 461 5.59 19.86 -8.56
N TRP A 462 6.23 18.72 -8.32
CA TRP A 462 7.62 18.45 -8.66
C TRP A 462 7.84 16.94 -8.91
N SER A 463 8.94 16.59 -9.55
CA SER A 463 9.32 15.20 -9.81
C SER A 463 10.82 15.01 -9.78
N PHE A 464 11.26 13.85 -9.26
CA PHE A 464 12.63 13.39 -9.31
C PHE A 464 12.68 12.09 -10.15
N LYS A 465 13.35 12.15 -11.31
CA LYS A 465 13.41 11.04 -12.28
C LYS A 465 14.51 10.05 -11.92
N GLU A 466 14.22 8.75 -12.10
CA GLU A 466 15.14 7.64 -11.85
C GLU A 466 15.38 6.81 -13.10
N PRO A 467 16.60 6.27 -13.27
CA PRO A 467 16.93 5.42 -14.42
C PRO A 467 16.31 4.02 -14.33
N LEU A 468 15.88 3.59 -13.15
CA LEU A 468 15.22 2.32 -12.89
C LEU A 468 13.80 2.53 -12.34
N PRO A 469 12.89 1.56 -12.50
CA PRO A 469 11.57 1.61 -11.87
C PRO A 469 11.68 1.67 -10.34
N PHE A 470 10.76 2.39 -9.71
CA PHE A 470 10.63 2.36 -8.26
C PHE A 470 10.03 1.04 -7.76
N ASN A 471 10.54 0.56 -6.62
CA ASN A 471 9.94 -0.57 -5.91
C ASN A 471 9.88 -0.35 -4.39
N GLY A 472 10.45 0.73 -3.86
CA GLY A 472 10.39 1.15 -2.46
C GLY A 472 9.30 2.20 -2.22
N GLY A 473 8.79 2.24 -0.97
CA GLY A 473 7.78 3.22 -0.56
C GLY A 473 8.38 4.54 -0.10
N THR A 474 7.49 5.46 0.29
CA THR A 474 7.84 6.80 0.81
C THR A 474 7.41 6.98 2.27
N LEU A 475 8.02 7.98 2.92
CA LEU A 475 7.68 8.50 4.23
C LEU A 475 7.74 10.03 4.17
N ALA A 476 6.67 10.71 4.57
CA ALA A 476 6.68 12.16 4.79
C ALA A 476 6.79 12.48 6.28
N THR A 477 7.46 13.58 6.66
CA THR A 477 7.62 13.99 8.05
C THR A 477 7.28 15.46 8.28
N ALA A 478 6.91 15.80 9.52
CA ALA A 478 6.68 17.18 9.93
C ALA A 478 7.95 18.05 9.88
N GLY A 479 9.12 17.45 9.74
CA GLY A 479 10.38 18.14 9.47
C GLY A 479 10.52 18.67 8.04
N GLY A 480 9.49 18.58 7.21
CA GLY A 480 9.49 19.02 5.82
C GLY A 480 10.27 18.10 4.88
N LEU A 481 10.40 16.83 5.23
CA LEU A 481 11.19 15.86 4.49
C LEU A 481 10.31 14.74 3.91
N VAL A 482 10.75 14.24 2.75
CA VAL A 482 10.29 12.97 2.18
C VAL A 482 11.47 12.02 2.08
N PHE A 483 11.32 10.81 2.62
CA PHE A 483 12.32 9.75 2.49
C PHE A 483 11.86 8.71 1.48
N ALA A 484 12.77 8.29 0.60
CA ALA A 484 12.53 7.22 -0.36
C ALA A 484 13.84 6.47 -0.68
N GLY A 485 13.70 5.21 -1.07
CA GLY A 485 14.82 4.39 -1.54
C GLY A 485 14.63 3.93 -2.98
N ASP A 486 15.74 3.71 -3.70
CA ASP A 486 15.74 3.24 -5.09
C ASP A 486 16.32 1.81 -5.23
N MET A 487 16.28 1.29 -6.46
CA MET A 487 16.76 -0.04 -6.78
C MET A 487 18.29 -0.13 -6.89
N GLU A 488 18.99 1.01 -6.94
CA GLU A 488 20.46 1.08 -6.86
C GLU A 488 20.98 1.12 -5.42
N GLY A 489 20.06 1.09 -4.43
CA GLY A 489 20.36 1.08 -3.01
C GLY A 489 20.56 2.46 -2.39
N ASN A 490 20.23 3.54 -3.08
CA ASN A 490 20.34 4.88 -2.52
C ASN A 490 19.11 5.18 -1.68
N PHE A 491 19.30 5.46 -0.41
CA PHE A 491 18.29 6.00 0.50
C PHE A 491 18.48 7.50 0.58
N ARG A 492 17.42 8.27 0.26
CA ARG A 492 17.48 9.73 0.15
C ARG A 492 16.45 10.41 1.02
N ALA A 493 16.78 11.64 1.46
CA ALA A 493 15.86 12.61 2.02
C ALA A 493 15.72 13.78 1.03
N PHE A 494 14.49 14.07 0.67
CA PHE A 494 14.11 15.16 -0.23
C PHE A 494 13.44 16.28 0.57
N ASP A 495 13.60 17.53 0.12
CA ASP A 495 12.75 18.61 0.53
C ASP A 495 11.31 18.35 0.04
N ALA A 496 10.35 18.34 0.96
CA ALA A 496 8.97 18.00 0.65
C ALA A 496 8.29 19.00 -0.32
N HIS A 497 8.77 20.25 -0.39
CA HIS A 497 8.15 21.30 -1.20
C HIS A 497 8.66 21.35 -2.64
N ASN A 498 9.94 21.02 -2.88
CA ASN A 498 10.56 21.24 -4.19
C ASN A 498 11.30 20.01 -4.77
N GLY A 499 11.49 18.95 -3.97
CA GLY A 499 12.14 17.72 -4.40
C GLY A 499 13.66 17.75 -4.43
N ASP A 500 14.30 18.79 -3.87
CA ASP A 500 15.75 18.83 -3.75
C ASP A 500 16.26 17.70 -2.86
N VAL A 501 17.31 17.01 -3.30
CA VAL A 501 17.98 15.97 -2.50
C VAL A 501 18.84 16.63 -1.43
N LEU A 502 18.42 16.54 -0.18
CA LEU A 502 19.12 17.13 0.97
C LEU A 502 20.12 16.18 1.63
N TRP A 503 19.90 14.88 1.51
CA TRP A 503 20.78 13.83 2.04
C TRP A 503 20.62 12.54 1.22
N SER A 504 21.72 11.79 1.08
CA SER A 504 21.73 10.51 0.38
C SER A 504 22.77 9.58 0.98
N LYS A 505 22.41 8.27 1.07
CA LYS A 505 23.31 7.21 1.51
C LYS A 505 23.02 5.94 0.72
N ASN A 506 24.06 5.38 0.08
CA ASN A 506 23.94 4.05 -0.52
C ASN A 506 24.06 2.98 0.57
N LEU A 507 23.10 2.04 0.59
CA LEU A 507 22.97 0.98 1.60
C LEU A 507 23.38 -0.40 1.08
N GLY A 508 23.91 -0.47 -0.15
CA GLY A 508 24.54 -1.66 -0.71
C GLY A 508 23.61 -2.67 -1.38
N SER A 509 22.30 -2.56 -1.22
CA SER A 509 21.29 -3.40 -1.88
C SER A 509 20.08 -2.58 -2.27
N GLY A 510 19.34 -2.99 -3.30
CA GLY A 510 18.11 -2.32 -3.73
C GLY A 510 17.10 -2.21 -2.58
N ILE A 511 16.36 -1.10 -2.55
CA ILE A 511 15.42 -0.77 -1.50
C ILE A 511 14.00 -1.01 -2.00
N GLY A 512 13.39 -2.10 -1.51
CA GLY A 512 12.01 -2.47 -1.79
C GLY A 512 11.02 -2.13 -0.67
N ALA A 513 11.50 -1.67 0.49
CA ALA A 513 10.67 -1.38 1.65
C ALA A 513 10.20 0.08 1.71
N GLY A 514 9.20 0.35 2.53
CA GLY A 514 8.81 1.71 2.90
C GLY A 514 9.54 2.17 4.17
N PRO A 515 10.17 3.36 4.20
CA PRO A 515 10.78 3.90 5.40
C PRO A 515 9.73 4.28 6.46
N MET A 516 10.16 4.35 7.72
CA MET A 516 9.31 4.81 8.82
C MET A 516 10.10 5.67 9.81
N SER A 517 9.39 6.42 10.66
CA SER A 517 10.00 7.28 11.69
C SER A 517 9.33 7.05 13.04
N PHE A 518 10.15 7.02 14.10
CA PHE A 518 9.68 6.85 15.47
C PHE A 518 10.57 7.67 16.43
N SER A 519 10.15 7.80 17.68
CA SER A 519 11.02 8.38 18.71
C SER A 519 11.04 7.53 19.98
N VAL A 520 12.22 7.47 20.61
CA VAL A 520 12.45 6.87 21.92
C VAL A 520 13.26 7.86 22.77
N ASP A 521 12.85 8.09 23.99
CA ASP A 521 13.45 9.06 24.92
C ASP A 521 13.56 10.48 24.33
N GLY A 522 12.59 10.87 23.49
CA GLY A 522 12.55 12.17 22.83
C GLY A 522 13.47 12.32 21.62
N LYS A 523 14.27 11.33 21.26
CA LYS A 523 15.11 11.31 20.07
C LYS A 523 14.41 10.67 18.90
N GLN A 524 14.40 11.33 17.74
CA GLN A 524 13.83 10.83 16.50
C GLN A 524 14.77 9.88 15.77
N TYR A 525 14.21 8.81 15.24
CA TYR A 525 14.89 7.81 14.41
C TYR A 525 14.17 7.66 13.07
N ILE A 526 14.95 7.37 12.02
CA ILE A 526 14.47 6.99 10.69
C ILE A 526 14.94 5.57 10.42
N ALA A 527 14.03 4.67 10.08
CA ALA A 527 14.36 3.28 9.81
C ALA A 527 13.96 2.87 8.40
N ILE A 528 14.79 2.01 7.79
CA ILE A 528 14.57 1.42 6.48
C ILE A 528 15.12 0.00 6.44
N VAL A 529 14.37 -0.90 5.80
CA VAL A 529 14.83 -2.24 5.47
C VAL A 529 15.31 -2.26 4.02
N VAL A 530 16.42 -2.92 3.76
CA VAL A 530 16.96 -3.14 2.42
C VAL A 530 16.96 -4.63 2.07
N GLY A 531 16.98 -4.93 0.79
CA GLY A 531 16.99 -6.27 0.24
C GLY A 531 16.26 -6.25 -1.08
N ARG A 532 17.02 -6.23 -2.19
CA ARG A 532 16.46 -6.05 -3.53
C ARG A 532 15.31 -7.03 -3.80
N THR A 533 14.27 -6.54 -4.44
CA THR A 533 13.18 -7.40 -4.92
C THR A 533 13.62 -8.25 -6.11
N ALA A 534 13.04 -9.43 -6.25
CA ALA A 534 13.21 -10.27 -7.42
C ALA A 534 11.89 -10.46 -8.20
N SER A 535 10.73 -10.18 -7.59
CA SER A 535 9.42 -10.36 -8.21
C SER A 535 9.19 -9.43 -9.41
N ILE A 536 9.28 -8.13 -9.20
CA ILE A 536 9.06 -7.15 -10.27
C ILE A 536 10.06 -7.32 -11.43
N PRO A 537 11.37 -7.46 -11.19
CA PRO A 537 12.32 -7.74 -12.26
C PRO A 537 11.99 -8.93 -13.14
N ALA A 538 11.38 -9.99 -12.59
CA ALA A 538 11.01 -11.17 -13.35
C ALA A 538 9.98 -10.90 -14.47
N PHE A 539 9.14 -9.88 -14.30
CA PHE A 539 8.11 -9.49 -15.29
C PHE A 539 8.59 -8.44 -16.31
N LEU A 540 9.82 -7.90 -16.17
CA LEU A 540 10.28 -6.73 -16.93
C LEU A 540 11.38 -7.05 -17.97
N GLY A 541 11.68 -8.32 -18.21
CA GLY A 541 12.68 -8.72 -19.22
C GLY A 541 14.04 -8.04 -19.02
N ASP A 542 14.58 -7.37 -20.07
CA ASP A 542 15.89 -6.71 -19.99
C ASP A 542 15.92 -5.50 -19.02
N ILE A 543 14.80 -4.83 -18.82
CA ILE A 543 14.69 -3.78 -17.79
C ILE A 543 14.84 -4.43 -16.40
N GLY A 544 14.21 -5.55 -16.18
CA GLY A 544 14.32 -6.31 -14.94
C GLY A 544 15.75 -6.76 -14.62
N LYS A 545 16.50 -7.20 -15.63
CA LYS A 545 17.94 -7.54 -15.45
C LYS A 545 18.74 -6.34 -14.94
N LYS A 546 18.44 -5.13 -15.39
CA LYS A 546 19.10 -3.90 -14.89
C LYS A 546 18.74 -3.59 -13.44
N MET A 547 17.52 -3.92 -12.99
CA MET A 547 17.10 -3.76 -11.59
C MET A 547 17.82 -4.72 -10.65
N LEU A 548 18.41 -5.79 -11.15
CA LEU A 548 19.18 -6.77 -10.37
C LEU A 548 20.68 -6.41 -10.25
N ILE A 549 21.06 -5.16 -10.54
CA ILE A 549 22.47 -4.71 -10.52
C ILE A 549 23.09 -4.76 -9.11
N THR A 550 22.31 -4.53 -8.06
CA THR A 550 22.79 -4.62 -6.69
C THR A 550 22.81 -6.07 -6.20
N PRO A 551 23.72 -6.45 -5.28
CA PRO A 551 23.69 -7.75 -4.66
C PRO A 551 22.40 -7.96 -3.84
N GLU A 552 22.06 -9.21 -3.57
CA GLU A 552 21.11 -9.52 -2.52
C GLU A 552 21.62 -9.05 -1.18
N GLY A 553 20.73 -8.56 -0.32
CA GLY A 553 21.11 -8.10 1.00
C GLY A 553 19.84 -7.89 1.82
N GLY A 554 19.78 -8.43 3.02
CA GLY A 554 18.63 -8.30 3.92
C GLY A 554 19.08 -7.66 5.21
N ALA A 555 18.92 -6.34 5.34
CA ALA A 555 19.34 -5.62 6.54
C ALA A 555 18.37 -4.49 6.90
N LEU A 556 18.21 -4.29 8.21
CA LEU A 556 17.59 -3.10 8.79
C LEU A 556 18.67 -2.06 9.05
N PHE A 557 18.41 -0.81 8.70
CA PHE A 557 19.25 0.35 9.02
C PHE A 557 18.40 1.36 9.81
N VAL A 558 18.98 1.90 10.89
CA VAL A 558 18.33 2.92 11.72
C VAL A 558 19.27 4.11 11.88
N PHE A 559 18.75 5.29 11.57
CA PHE A 559 19.49 6.56 11.56
C PHE A 559 18.90 7.53 12.59
N ALA A 560 19.76 8.43 13.11
CA ALA A 560 19.38 9.57 13.94
C ALA A 560 20.40 10.71 13.79
N LEU A 561 20.09 11.89 14.35
CA LEU A 561 21.04 13.01 14.43
C LEU A 561 22.18 12.75 15.41
#